data_ee5be826bc32d79388e3a851db71293c
#
_entry.id   ee5be826bc32d79388e3a851db71293c
#
_cell.length_a   1.000
_cell.length_b   1.000
_cell.length_c   1.000
_cell.angle_alpha   90.00
_cell.angle_beta   90.00
_cell.angle_gamma   90.00
#
_symmetry.space_group_name_H-M   'P 1'
#
loop_
_entity.id
_entity.type
_entity.pdbx_description
1 polymer ?
#
loop_
_entity_poly.entity_id
_entity_poly.type
_entity_poly.pdbx_seq_one_letter_code
_entity_poly.pdbx_strand_id
1 'polypeptide(L)'
;MSAPPEARTVVRPDHAVIAPETHVVGPVPGWTGAEHVTLIAPPMGARFSMALARMEAGGGAGPPRAGAGRAVYCLEGSLTLTAEGLDHRLSPGGLAYVPPDAVHTLRADTAARIVVFDKPHVGAPGAARGRLVVTDGTAVEPQPLLGDPALRVTALIPELPELDLAVNLMTFDPGAALPFTETHVMEHGLLVLEGSFVYRLGDAWYPVRTGDAIWMGPFCPQWACAYGTAASTYLLYKDWNRDPLA
;
A
#
# COMPACT_ATOMS: atom_id res chain seq x y z
N MET A 1 11.72 -25.10 27.51
CA MET A 1 10.92 -24.22 26.63
C MET A 1 11.84 -23.09 26.19
N SER A 2 12.12 -22.94 24.88
CA SER A 2 12.84 -21.78 24.36
C SER A 2 11.97 -20.54 24.50
N ALA A 3 12.55 -19.40 24.84
CA ALA A 3 11.83 -18.14 24.82
C ALA A 3 11.22 -17.91 23.41
N PRO A 4 10.02 -17.31 23.30
CA PRO A 4 9.48 -16.97 22.00
C PRO A 4 10.46 -16.02 21.28
N PRO A 5 10.55 -16.09 19.92
CA PRO A 5 11.39 -15.16 19.19
C PRO A 5 10.96 -13.73 19.49
N GLU A 6 11.91 -12.82 19.62
CA GLU A 6 11.65 -11.41 19.84
C GLU A 6 10.88 -10.83 18.64
N ALA A 7 9.72 -10.26 18.89
CA ALA A 7 8.88 -9.68 17.84
C ALA A 7 9.43 -8.32 17.44
N ARG A 8 9.66 -8.13 16.11
CA ARG A 8 10.09 -6.83 15.56
C ARG A 8 8.93 -5.83 15.38
N THR A 9 7.69 -6.29 15.56
CA THR A 9 6.51 -5.42 15.47
C THR A 9 6.51 -4.40 16.60
N VAL A 10 6.33 -3.14 16.20
CA VAL A 10 6.22 -1.99 17.10
C VAL A 10 5.02 -1.16 16.67
N VAL A 11 4.17 -0.78 17.63
CA VAL A 11 3.05 0.14 17.40
C VAL A 11 3.22 1.34 18.34
N ARG A 12 3.18 2.53 17.76
CA ARG A 12 3.27 3.83 18.43
C ARG A 12 2.08 4.71 18.01
N PRO A 13 1.80 5.80 18.71
CA PRO A 13 0.68 6.68 18.35
C PRO A 13 0.78 7.33 16.97
N ASP A 14 2.00 7.52 16.46
CA ASP A 14 2.31 8.22 15.21
C ASP A 14 2.91 7.34 14.13
N HIS A 15 3.27 6.09 14.45
CA HIS A 15 3.79 5.13 13.47
C HIS A 15 3.68 3.68 13.94
N ALA A 16 3.83 2.74 13.02
CA ALA A 16 3.97 1.32 13.33
C ALA A 16 4.90 0.61 12.35
N VAL A 17 5.60 -0.40 12.82
CA VAL A 17 6.30 -1.41 12.01
C VAL A 17 5.63 -2.75 12.31
N ILE A 18 5.10 -3.41 11.30
CA ILE A 18 4.40 -4.70 11.41
C ILE A 18 5.22 -5.76 10.67
N ALA A 19 5.80 -6.66 11.42
CA ALA A 19 6.70 -7.68 10.90
C ALA A 19 5.97 -9.02 10.65
N PRO A 20 6.36 -9.79 9.60
CA PRO A 20 5.67 -11.03 9.21
C PRO A 20 5.55 -12.09 10.32
N GLU A 21 6.50 -12.15 11.23
CA GLU A 21 6.49 -13.10 12.36
C GLU A 21 5.36 -12.83 13.36
N THR A 22 4.66 -11.71 13.26
CA THR A 22 3.51 -11.37 14.10
C THR A 22 2.19 -11.38 13.34
N HIS A 23 2.19 -11.79 12.07
CA HIS A 23 1.00 -11.83 11.26
C HIS A 23 0.00 -12.85 11.78
N VAL A 24 -1.24 -12.42 11.97
CA VAL A 24 -2.38 -13.29 12.28
C VAL A 24 -3.27 -13.35 11.07
N VAL A 25 -3.34 -14.54 10.45
CA VAL A 25 -4.18 -14.80 9.27
C VAL A 25 -5.60 -15.07 9.72
N GLY A 26 -6.57 -14.50 9.03
CA GLY A 26 -7.99 -14.72 9.30
C GLY A 26 -8.85 -14.60 8.05
N PRO A 27 -10.12 -15.04 8.14
CA PRO A 27 -11.06 -14.88 7.04
C PRO A 27 -11.38 -13.39 6.81
N VAL A 28 -11.71 -13.05 5.57
CA VAL A 28 -12.16 -11.70 5.20
C VAL A 28 -13.69 -11.69 5.16
N PRO A 29 -14.38 -10.93 6.00
CA PRO A 29 -15.84 -10.84 5.97
C PRO A 29 -16.35 -10.41 4.58
N GLY A 30 -17.31 -11.16 4.03
CA GLY A 30 -17.88 -10.89 2.72
C GLY A 30 -17.02 -11.32 1.53
N TRP A 31 -15.83 -11.92 1.75
CA TRP A 31 -15.02 -12.54 0.70
C TRP A 31 -15.21 -14.05 0.70
N THR A 32 -14.93 -14.70 -0.43
CA THR A 32 -15.00 -16.15 -0.62
C THR A 32 -13.66 -16.68 -1.08
N GLY A 33 -13.23 -17.86 -0.56
CA GLY A 33 -11.95 -18.46 -0.93
C GLY A 33 -10.75 -17.50 -0.68
N ALA A 34 -10.80 -16.76 0.44
CA ALA A 34 -9.78 -15.78 0.76
C ALA A 34 -9.50 -15.68 2.25
N GLU A 35 -8.26 -15.42 2.58
CA GLU A 35 -7.76 -15.08 3.91
C GLU A 35 -6.87 -13.83 3.84
N HIS A 36 -6.72 -13.11 4.94
CA HIS A 36 -5.89 -11.91 4.98
C HIS A 36 -5.18 -11.71 6.31
N VAL A 37 -4.18 -10.86 6.26
CA VAL A 37 -3.56 -10.21 7.42
C VAL A 37 -3.86 -8.72 7.34
N THR A 38 -4.50 -8.16 8.35
CA THR A 38 -4.64 -6.72 8.49
C THR A 38 -3.30 -6.15 8.97
N LEU A 39 -2.68 -5.32 8.15
CA LEU A 39 -1.39 -4.69 8.44
C LEU A 39 -1.57 -3.32 9.09
N ILE A 40 -2.51 -2.53 8.55
CA ILE A 40 -2.82 -1.18 9.00
C ILE A 40 -4.34 -1.04 9.08
N ALA A 41 -4.85 -0.40 10.12
CA ALA A 41 -6.29 -0.20 10.30
C ALA A 41 -6.59 1.03 11.17
N PRO A 42 -7.80 1.62 11.05
CA PRO A 42 -8.21 2.78 11.82
C PRO A 42 -8.05 2.68 13.34
N PRO A 43 -8.19 1.52 14.01
CA PRO A 43 -7.91 1.42 15.44
C PRO A 43 -6.46 1.75 15.84
N MET A 44 -5.51 1.76 14.89
CA MET A 44 -4.12 2.18 15.12
C MET A 44 -3.95 3.70 15.06
N GLY A 45 -4.96 4.44 14.58
CA GLY A 45 -4.90 5.87 14.28
C GLY A 45 -4.87 6.20 12.79
N ALA A 46 -4.76 5.20 11.92
CA ALA A 46 -4.76 5.37 10.47
C ALA A 46 -6.14 5.78 9.94
N ARG A 47 -6.19 6.49 8.82
CA ARG A 47 -7.44 6.89 8.14
C ARG A 47 -7.79 5.97 6.97
N PHE A 48 -7.06 4.90 6.80
CA PHE A 48 -7.24 3.86 5.79
C PHE A 48 -6.98 2.49 6.40
N SER A 49 -7.29 1.43 5.67
CA SER A 49 -6.82 0.09 5.99
C SER A 49 -5.89 -0.43 4.89
N MET A 50 -4.92 -1.24 5.31
CA MET A 50 -4.03 -1.98 4.42
C MET A 50 -4.02 -3.44 4.86
N ALA A 51 -4.25 -4.34 3.91
CA ALA A 51 -4.24 -5.77 4.15
C ALA A 51 -3.43 -6.51 3.09
N LEU A 52 -2.77 -7.59 3.51
CA LEU A 52 -2.17 -8.58 2.63
C LEU A 52 -3.11 -9.76 2.56
N ALA A 53 -3.71 -10.00 1.39
CA ALA A 53 -4.67 -11.08 1.19
C ALA A 53 -4.12 -12.19 0.29
N ARG A 54 -4.52 -13.42 0.59
CA ARG A 54 -4.34 -14.59 -0.26
C ARG A 54 -5.70 -15.05 -0.72
N MET A 55 -5.83 -15.35 -2.01
CA MET A 55 -7.05 -15.80 -2.64
C MET A 55 -6.80 -17.14 -3.35
N GLU A 56 -7.70 -18.07 -3.17
CA GLU A 56 -7.74 -19.30 -3.98
C GLU A 56 -8.21 -18.99 -5.40
N ALA A 57 -7.91 -19.86 -6.35
CA ALA A 57 -8.49 -19.78 -7.68
C ALA A 57 -10.03 -19.82 -7.60
N GLY A 58 -10.69 -18.84 -8.22
CA GLY A 58 -12.15 -18.67 -8.15
C GLY A 58 -12.63 -17.89 -6.92
N GLY A 59 -11.75 -17.56 -5.98
CA GLY A 59 -12.07 -16.71 -4.82
C GLY A 59 -12.51 -15.32 -5.25
N GLY A 60 -13.39 -14.69 -4.45
CA GLY A 60 -13.96 -13.38 -4.75
C GLY A 60 -13.81 -12.40 -3.58
N ALA A 61 -13.55 -11.15 -3.91
CA ALA A 61 -13.52 -10.06 -2.94
C ALA A 61 -14.90 -9.39 -2.86
N GLY A 62 -15.44 -9.26 -1.64
CA GLY A 62 -16.59 -8.43 -1.37
C GLY A 62 -16.28 -6.94 -1.55
N PRO A 63 -17.30 -6.07 -1.66
CA PRO A 63 -17.12 -4.64 -1.83
C PRO A 63 -16.44 -4.01 -0.60
N PRO A 64 -15.76 -2.86 -0.76
CA PRO A 64 -15.30 -2.08 0.37
C PRO A 64 -16.49 -1.51 1.16
N ARG A 65 -16.20 -0.93 2.33
CA ARG A 65 -17.22 -0.19 3.09
C ARG A 65 -17.81 0.95 2.23
N ALA A 66 -19.09 1.23 2.36
CA ALA A 66 -19.75 2.34 1.68
C ALA A 66 -18.97 3.66 1.87
N GLY A 67 -18.79 4.41 0.79
CA GLY A 67 -18.02 5.65 0.76
C GLY A 67 -16.50 5.48 0.74
N ALA A 68 -15.99 4.23 0.73
CA ALA A 68 -14.57 3.98 0.59
C ALA A 68 -14.19 3.61 -0.85
N GLY A 69 -13.09 4.16 -1.34
CA GLY A 69 -12.40 3.66 -2.51
C GLY A 69 -11.47 2.50 -2.15
N ARG A 70 -11.20 1.64 -3.13
CA ARG A 70 -10.32 0.48 -2.99
C ARG A 70 -9.21 0.49 -4.01
N ALA A 71 -7.96 0.41 -3.56
CA ALA A 71 -6.84 0.08 -4.43
C ALA A 71 -6.40 -1.36 -4.19
N VAL A 72 -6.14 -2.11 -5.28
CA VAL A 72 -5.67 -3.50 -5.26
C VAL A 72 -4.41 -3.59 -6.07
N TYR A 73 -3.32 -4.05 -5.46
CA TYR A 73 -2.05 -4.34 -6.13
C TYR A 73 -1.82 -5.84 -6.17
N CYS A 74 -1.57 -6.39 -7.36
CA CYS A 74 -1.30 -7.81 -7.57
C CYS A 74 0.17 -8.11 -7.32
N LEU A 75 0.46 -8.95 -6.32
CA LEU A 75 1.81 -9.43 -6.00
C LEU A 75 2.13 -10.72 -6.77
N GLU A 76 1.17 -11.64 -6.79
CA GLU A 76 1.32 -12.97 -7.39
C GLU A 76 -0.02 -13.46 -7.98
N GLY A 77 0.04 -14.30 -8.99
CA GLY A 77 -1.16 -14.85 -9.62
C GLY A 77 -1.82 -13.90 -10.61
N SER A 78 -3.13 -14.02 -10.79
CA SER A 78 -3.92 -13.13 -11.63
C SER A 78 -5.34 -12.98 -11.13
N LEU A 79 -5.92 -11.80 -11.38
CA LEU A 79 -7.26 -11.43 -10.98
C LEU A 79 -7.99 -10.78 -12.15
N THR A 80 -9.30 -10.93 -12.18
CA THR A 80 -10.19 -10.16 -13.03
C THR A 80 -11.01 -9.20 -12.17
N LEU A 81 -10.88 -7.91 -12.44
CA LEU A 81 -11.75 -6.85 -11.94
C LEU A 81 -12.80 -6.56 -13.00
N THR A 82 -14.07 -6.80 -12.69
CA THR A 82 -15.19 -6.37 -13.55
C THR A 82 -15.73 -5.06 -12.98
N ALA A 83 -15.61 -3.97 -13.72
CA ALA A 83 -16.11 -2.66 -13.35
C ALA A 83 -16.55 -1.89 -14.61
N GLU A 84 -17.58 -1.03 -14.49
CA GLU A 84 -18.13 -0.25 -15.61
C GLU A 84 -18.52 -1.12 -16.82
N GLY A 85 -18.89 -2.39 -16.59
CA GLY A 85 -19.27 -3.35 -17.64
C GLY A 85 -18.10 -3.95 -18.42
N LEU A 86 -16.85 -3.72 -18.00
CA LEU A 86 -15.64 -4.23 -18.63
C LEU A 86 -14.83 -5.10 -17.65
N ASP A 87 -14.15 -6.09 -18.19
CA ASP A 87 -13.21 -6.93 -17.48
C ASP A 87 -11.78 -6.39 -17.63
N HIS A 88 -11.13 -6.17 -16.49
CA HIS A 88 -9.75 -5.72 -16.41
C HIS A 88 -8.92 -6.79 -15.71
N ARG A 89 -7.92 -7.33 -16.42
CA ARG A 89 -7.02 -8.32 -15.85
C ARG A 89 -5.88 -7.65 -15.10
N LEU A 90 -5.63 -8.10 -13.87
CA LEU A 90 -4.47 -7.72 -13.06
C LEU A 90 -3.51 -8.91 -12.98
N SER A 91 -2.27 -8.68 -13.37
CA SER A 91 -1.14 -9.60 -13.26
C SER A 91 -0.12 -9.04 -12.26
N PRO A 92 0.93 -9.75 -11.84
CA PRO A 92 1.93 -9.23 -10.93
C PRO A 92 2.49 -7.88 -11.38
N GLY A 93 2.50 -6.90 -10.47
CA GLY A 93 2.83 -5.50 -10.76
C GLY A 93 1.63 -4.65 -11.18
N GLY A 94 0.50 -5.25 -11.54
CA GLY A 94 -0.72 -4.52 -11.91
C GLY A 94 -1.46 -3.97 -10.70
N LEU A 95 -2.08 -2.81 -10.89
CA LEU A 95 -2.89 -2.11 -9.89
C LEU A 95 -4.25 -1.73 -10.48
N ALA A 96 -5.30 -1.84 -9.67
CA ALA A 96 -6.58 -1.20 -9.94
C ALA A 96 -6.99 -0.33 -8.75
N TYR A 97 -7.51 0.86 -9.02
CA TYR A 97 -8.24 1.69 -8.05
C TYR A 97 -9.69 1.80 -8.48
N VAL A 98 -10.59 1.41 -7.60
CA VAL A 98 -12.03 1.52 -7.76
C VAL A 98 -12.53 2.66 -6.87
N PRO A 99 -13.18 3.69 -7.45
CA PRO A 99 -13.67 4.83 -6.68
C PRO A 99 -14.82 4.43 -5.74
N PRO A 100 -15.13 5.26 -4.73
CA PRO A 100 -16.23 5.00 -3.81
C PRO A 100 -17.56 4.73 -4.52
N ASP A 101 -18.31 3.77 -3.98
CA ASP A 101 -19.65 3.39 -4.42
C ASP A 101 -19.77 2.85 -5.86
N ALA A 102 -18.64 2.67 -6.56
CA ALA A 102 -18.62 2.06 -7.88
C ALA A 102 -18.91 0.55 -7.78
N VAL A 103 -19.88 0.10 -8.58
CA VAL A 103 -20.23 -1.33 -8.65
C VAL A 103 -19.11 -2.09 -9.34
N HIS A 104 -18.57 -3.08 -8.66
CA HIS A 104 -17.51 -3.92 -9.18
C HIS A 104 -17.50 -5.31 -8.55
N THR A 105 -16.81 -6.24 -9.21
CA THR A 105 -16.43 -7.54 -8.65
C THR A 105 -14.94 -7.75 -8.86
N LEU A 106 -14.30 -8.40 -7.90
CA LEU A 106 -12.90 -8.82 -8.01
C LEU A 106 -12.82 -10.32 -7.77
N ARG A 107 -12.28 -11.05 -8.72
CA ARG A 107 -12.17 -12.51 -8.68
C ARG A 107 -10.74 -12.94 -9.00
N ALA A 108 -10.23 -13.91 -8.26
CA ALA A 108 -8.95 -14.54 -8.56
C ALA A 108 -9.12 -15.58 -9.68
N ASP A 109 -8.37 -15.41 -10.79
CA ASP A 109 -8.35 -16.37 -11.90
C ASP A 109 -7.46 -17.56 -11.57
N THR A 110 -6.39 -17.31 -10.84
CA THR A 110 -5.47 -18.30 -10.25
C THR A 110 -5.32 -18.02 -8.77
N ALA A 111 -4.67 -18.90 -8.02
CA ALA A 111 -4.23 -18.53 -6.66
C ALA A 111 -3.42 -17.24 -6.72
N ALA A 112 -3.76 -16.27 -5.86
CA ALA A 112 -3.21 -14.93 -5.93
C ALA A 112 -2.83 -14.38 -4.55
N ARG A 113 -1.82 -13.51 -4.53
CA ARG A 113 -1.49 -12.63 -3.39
C ARG A 113 -1.66 -11.19 -3.82
N ILE A 114 -2.33 -10.41 -2.97
CA ILE A 114 -2.64 -9.02 -3.27
C ILE A 114 -2.43 -8.14 -2.03
N VAL A 115 -2.11 -6.88 -2.27
CA VAL A 115 -2.22 -5.83 -1.26
C VAL A 115 -3.49 -5.04 -1.55
N VAL A 116 -4.29 -4.83 -0.51
CA VAL A 116 -5.55 -4.08 -0.61
C VAL A 116 -5.48 -2.88 0.31
N PHE A 117 -5.83 -1.71 -0.24
CA PHE A 117 -6.02 -0.47 0.50
C PHE A 117 -7.48 -0.06 0.37
N ASP A 118 -8.18 0.08 1.48
CA ASP A 118 -9.51 0.67 1.53
C ASP A 118 -9.45 2.00 2.28
N LYS A 119 -9.94 3.06 1.67
CA LYS A 119 -9.89 4.42 2.22
C LYS A 119 -11.23 5.13 2.05
N PRO A 120 -11.83 5.65 3.14
CA PRO A 120 -12.93 6.62 3.02
C PRO A 120 -12.48 7.81 2.17
N HIS A 121 -13.28 8.19 1.17
CA HIS A 121 -12.93 9.30 0.30
C HIS A 121 -13.02 10.64 1.05
N VAL A 122 -11.93 11.40 1.00
CA VAL A 122 -11.81 12.74 1.58
C VAL A 122 -11.13 13.64 0.55
N GLY A 123 -11.79 13.82 -0.60
CA GLY A 123 -11.29 14.68 -1.66
C GLY A 123 -11.34 16.17 -1.31
N ALA A 124 -10.60 16.97 -2.05
CA ALA A 124 -10.63 18.43 -1.93
C ALA A 124 -12.05 18.96 -2.17
N PRO A 125 -12.46 20.08 -1.50
CA PRO A 125 -13.77 20.67 -1.69
C PRO A 125 -14.09 20.95 -3.17
N GLY A 126 -15.21 20.41 -3.66
CA GLY A 126 -15.65 20.56 -5.06
C GLY A 126 -14.99 19.60 -6.06
N ALA A 127 -14.06 18.75 -5.64
CA ALA A 127 -13.50 17.70 -6.48
C ALA A 127 -14.54 16.59 -6.75
N ALA A 128 -14.47 15.98 -7.92
CA ALA A 128 -15.23 14.77 -8.23
C ALA A 128 -14.77 13.60 -7.33
N ARG A 129 -15.60 12.53 -7.22
CA ARG A 129 -15.30 11.37 -6.35
C ARG A 129 -14.32 10.35 -6.94
N GLY A 130 -13.42 10.77 -7.82
CA GLY A 130 -12.49 9.89 -8.49
C GLY A 130 -13.10 9.09 -9.64
N ARG A 131 -12.27 8.31 -10.30
CA ARG A 131 -12.64 7.42 -11.41
C ARG A 131 -11.89 6.11 -11.29
N LEU A 132 -12.36 5.09 -12.01
CA LEU A 132 -11.63 3.84 -12.17
C LEU A 132 -10.23 4.11 -12.76
N VAL A 133 -9.21 3.53 -12.15
CA VAL A 133 -7.84 3.50 -12.67
C VAL A 133 -7.39 2.04 -12.73
N VAL A 134 -6.87 1.62 -13.87
CA VAL A 134 -6.22 0.31 -14.02
C VAL A 134 -4.87 0.53 -14.68
N THR A 135 -3.82 0.06 -14.03
CA THR A 135 -2.44 0.29 -14.43
C THR A 135 -1.70 -1.03 -14.50
N ASP A 136 -1.04 -1.29 -15.61
CA ASP A 136 0.05 -2.28 -15.67
C ASP A 136 1.33 -1.60 -15.18
N GLY A 137 1.69 -1.82 -13.92
CA GLY A 137 2.83 -1.17 -13.29
C GLY A 137 4.17 -1.54 -13.94
N THR A 138 4.22 -2.67 -14.67
CA THR A 138 5.43 -3.09 -15.40
C THR A 138 5.67 -2.26 -16.66
N ALA A 139 4.64 -1.59 -17.16
CA ALA A 139 4.70 -0.71 -18.32
C ALA A 139 4.91 0.79 -17.95
N VAL A 140 4.88 1.12 -16.66
CA VAL A 140 5.09 2.49 -16.19
C VAL A 140 6.59 2.77 -16.04
N GLU A 141 7.08 3.78 -16.73
CA GLU A 141 8.49 4.19 -16.66
C GLU A 141 8.82 4.83 -15.30
N PRO A 142 9.77 4.27 -14.53
CA PRO A 142 10.20 4.87 -13.27
C PRO A 142 10.85 6.24 -13.48
N GLN A 143 10.52 7.21 -12.63
CA GLN A 143 11.07 8.57 -12.69
C GLN A 143 12.00 8.82 -11.49
N PRO A 144 13.12 9.54 -11.68
CA PRO A 144 13.99 9.94 -10.59
C PRO A 144 13.25 10.80 -9.55
N LEU A 145 13.36 10.45 -8.27
CA LEU A 145 12.83 11.28 -7.19
C LEU A 145 13.73 12.50 -6.99
N LEU A 146 13.16 13.69 -7.12
CA LEU A 146 13.89 14.97 -7.00
C LEU A 146 15.16 15.06 -7.86
N GLY A 147 15.19 14.33 -8.99
CA GLY A 147 16.31 14.30 -9.92
C GLY A 147 17.43 13.31 -9.56
N ASP A 148 17.30 12.55 -8.46
CA ASP A 148 18.29 11.52 -8.10
C ASP A 148 17.97 10.19 -8.81
N PRO A 149 18.81 9.72 -9.74
CA PRO A 149 18.58 8.46 -10.44
C PRO A 149 18.70 7.22 -9.55
N ALA A 150 19.33 7.32 -8.38
CA ALA A 150 19.43 6.24 -7.42
C ALA A 150 18.11 6.00 -6.63
N LEU A 151 17.17 6.96 -6.68
CA LEU A 151 15.85 6.86 -6.11
C LEU A 151 14.79 7.01 -7.21
N ARG A 152 14.00 5.97 -7.44
CA ARG A 152 13.02 5.96 -8.53
C ARG A 152 11.61 5.73 -8.02
N VAL A 153 10.66 6.47 -8.60
CA VAL A 153 9.23 6.39 -8.32
C VAL A 153 8.52 5.86 -9.56
N THR A 154 7.78 4.77 -9.41
CA THR A 154 6.80 4.30 -10.41
C THR A 154 5.42 4.67 -9.91
N ALA A 155 4.78 5.68 -10.50
CA ALA A 155 3.45 6.13 -10.13
C ALA A 155 2.40 5.18 -10.70
N LEU A 156 1.76 4.37 -9.85
CA LEU A 156 0.73 3.40 -10.26
C LEU A 156 -0.65 4.04 -10.35
N ILE A 157 -0.88 5.12 -9.62
CA ILE A 157 -2.08 5.96 -9.70
C ILE A 157 -1.66 7.33 -10.19
N PRO A 158 -2.28 7.89 -11.25
CA PRO A 158 -1.94 9.22 -11.74
C PRO A 158 -2.31 10.31 -10.74
N GLU A 159 -1.53 11.38 -10.71
CA GLU A 159 -1.82 12.54 -9.86
C GLU A 159 -2.93 13.40 -10.50
N LEU A 160 -4.17 13.09 -10.14
CA LEU A 160 -5.37 13.79 -10.63
C LEU A 160 -6.12 14.42 -9.44
N PRO A 161 -6.72 15.62 -9.61
CA PRO A 161 -7.40 16.34 -8.52
C PRO A 161 -8.55 15.55 -7.87
N GLU A 162 -9.20 14.67 -8.63
CA GLU A 162 -10.30 13.83 -8.16
C GLU A 162 -9.86 12.60 -7.37
N LEU A 163 -8.55 12.30 -7.32
CA LEU A 163 -8.00 11.17 -6.59
C LEU A 163 -7.39 11.67 -5.28
N ASP A 164 -7.88 11.14 -4.18
CA ASP A 164 -7.45 11.51 -2.83
C ASP A 164 -6.45 10.52 -2.21
N LEU A 165 -5.82 9.74 -3.06
CA LEU A 165 -4.73 8.82 -2.70
C LEU A 165 -3.76 8.64 -3.87
N ALA A 166 -2.53 8.26 -3.55
CA ALA A 166 -1.54 7.80 -4.51
C ALA A 166 -1.00 6.44 -4.07
N VAL A 167 -0.66 5.61 -5.06
CA VAL A 167 0.06 4.34 -4.84
C VAL A 167 1.24 4.30 -5.79
N ASN A 168 2.43 4.10 -5.22
CA ASN A 168 3.69 4.15 -5.95
C ASN A 168 4.57 2.94 -5.59
N LEU A 169 5.43 2.53 -6.52
CA LEU A 169 6.64 1.77 -6.17
C LEU A 169 7.78 2.74 -5.96
N MET A 170 8.51 2.56 -4.88
CA MET A 170 9.71 3.33 -4.55
C MET A 170 10.91 2.39 -4.59
N THR A 171 11.83 2.60 -5.53
CA THR A 171 13.01 1.76 -5.70
C THR A 171 14.27 2.57 -5.40
N PHE A 172 15.11 2.03 -4.53
CA PHE A 172 16.36 2.62 -4.08
C PHE A 172 17.54 1.73 -4.48
N ASP A 173 18.54 2.28 -5.09
CA ASP A 173 19.80 1.57 -5.29
C ASP A 173 20.51 1.33 -3.94
N PRO A 174 21.48 0.40 -3.87
CA PRO A 174 22.21 0.14 -2.63
C PRO A 174 22.84 1.40 -2.05
N GLY A 175 22.53 1.72 -0.79
CA GLY A 175 23.00 2.91 -0.09
C GLY A 175 22.29 4.21 -0.43
N ALA A 176 21.35 4.21 -1.37
CA ALA A 176 20.51 5.38 -1.64
C ALA A 176 19.61 5.70 -0.45
N ALA A 177 19.40 6.99 -0.20
CA ALA A 177 18.63 7.49 0.94
C ALA A 177 17.77 8.67 0.54
N LEU A 178 16.65 8.89 1.25
CA LEU A 178 15.89 10.13 1.09
C LEU A 178 16.80 11.32 1.40
N PRO A 179 16.73 12.43 0.63
CA PRO A 179 17.67 13.54 0.76
C PRO A 179 17.53 14.33 2.07
N PHE A 180 16.39 14.21 2.74
CA PHE A 180 16.09 14.87 4.02
C PHE A 180 15.03 14.09 4.80
N THR A 181 14.88 14.42 6.08
CA THR A 181 13.76 13.91 6.89
C THR A 181 12.49 14.65 6.48
N GLU A 182 11.50 13.89 6.01
CA GLU A 182 10.20 14.42 5.61
C GLU A 182 9.26 14.56 6.82
N THR A 183 8.42 15.60 6.80
CA THR A 183 7.34 15.81 7.76
C THR A 183 6.20 16.52 7.05
N HIS A 184 5.05 15.90 6.95
CA HIS A 184 3.89 16.44 6.22
C HIS A 184 2.56 15.86 6.74
N VAL A 185 1.44 16.46 6.32
CA VAL A 185 0.09 16.06 6.73
C VAL A 185 -0.34 14.71 6.18
N MET A 186 0.21 14.29 5.05
CA MET A 186 -0.11 13.01 4.41
C MET A 186 0.36 11.86 5.28
N GLU A 187 -0.52 10.89 5.53
CA GLU A 187 -0.13 9.62 6.12
C GLU A 187 0.30 8.62 5.05
N HIS A 188 1.10 7.65 5.45
CA HIS A 188 1.61 6.62 4.58
C HIS A 188 1.35 5.21 5.13
N GLY A 189 1.18 4.28 4.18
CA GLY A 189 1.29 2.85 4.43
C GLY A 189 2.20 2.22 3.41
N LEU A 190 3.18 1.44 3.82
CA LEU A 190 4.05 0.76 2.88
C LEU A 190 4.24 -0.72 3.21
N LEU A 191 4.57 -1.49 2.19
CA LEU A 191 5.02 -2.88 2.28
C LEU A 191 6.37 -2.99 1.58
N VAL A 192 7.39 -3.47 2.28
CA VAL A 192 8.68 -3.78 1.67
C VAL A 192 8.53 -5.02 0.78
N LEU A 193 8.70 -4.85 -0.53
CA LEU A 193 8.57 -5.92 -1.52
C LEU A 193 9.89 -6.67 -1.70
N GLU A 194 11.01 -5.93 -1.73
CA GLU A 194 12.35 -6.47 -1.93
C GLU A 194 13.38 -5.69 -1.13
N GLY A 195 14.42 -6.37 -0.69
CA GLY A 195 15.57 -5.77 -0.04
C GLY A 195 15.34 -5.38 1.41
N SER A 196 16.04 -4.35 1.84
CA SER A 196 16.08 -3.92 3.23
C SER A 196 16.35 -2.43 3.36
N PHE A 197 15.78 -1.82 4.40
CA PHE A 197 15.95 -0.40 4.71
C PHE A 197 16.26 -0.19 6.18
N VAL A 198 16.98 0.89 6.48
CA VAL A 198 16.94 1.53 7.78
C VAL A 198 15.93 2.67 7.69
N TYR A 199 14.86 2.59 8.45
CA TYR A 199 13.81 3.60 8.53
C TYR A 199 13.95 4.38 9.84
N ARG A 200 13.95 5.72 9.74
CA ARG A 200 13.72 6.61 10.88
C ARG A 200 12.23 6.96 10.91
N LEU A 201 11.61 6.77 12.08
CA LEU A 201 10.21 7.14 12.33
C LEU A 201 10.17 7.86 13.69
N GLY A 202 9.80 9.14 13.68
CA GLY A 202 9.97 9.99 14.84
C GLY A 202 11.46 10.05 15.25
N ASP A 203 11.74 9.68 16.50
CA ASP A 203 13.11 9.63 17.04
C ASP A 203 13.72 8.21 17.05
N ALA A 204 13.00 7.21 16.55
CA ALA A 204 13.44 5.81 16.56
C ALA A 204 13.93 5.34 15.18
N TRP A 205 14.79 4.34 15.18
CA TRP A 205 15.38 3.71 14.00
C TRP A 205 14.99 2.25 13.92
N TYR A 206 14.52 1.83 12.76
CA TYR A 206 14.00 0.49 12.53
C TYR A 206 14.69 -0.16 11.33
N PRO A 207 15.43 -1.26 11.51
CA PRO A 207 15.81 -2.11 10.39
C PRO A 207 14.56 -2.86 9.90
N VAL A 208 14.22 -2.68 8.63
CA VAL A 208 13.08 -3.33 7.99
C VAL A 208 13.51 -4.07 6.73
N ARG A 209 12.77 -5.09 6.35
CA ARG A 209 13.10 -5.98 5.23
C ARG A 209 11.85 -6.47 4.52
N THR A 210 12.04 -7.16 3.42
CA THR A 210 10.96 -7.80 2.65
C THR A 210 9.88 -8.42 3.54
N GLY A 211 8.63 -8.02 3.32
CA GLY A 211 7.45 -8.45 4.05
C GLY A 211 7.06 -7.55 5.23
N ASP A 212 7.95 -6.68 5.72
CA ASP A 212 7.62 -5.72 6.76
C ASP A 212 6.70 -4.63 6.18
N ALA A 213 5.67 -4.25 6.94
CA ALA A 213 4.82 -3.12 6.64
C ALA A 213 5.08 -1.98 7.62
N ILE A 214 4.92 -0.75 7.16
CA ILE A 214 5.07 0.46 7.98
C ILE A 214 3.84 1.33 7.80
N TRP A 215 3.30 1.84 8.91
CA TRP A 215 2.38 2.97 8.94
C TRP A 215 3.11 4.20 9.47
N MET A 216 2.91 5.33 8.80
CA MET A 216 3.38 6.64 9.22
C MET A 216 2.18 7.57 9.28
N GLY A 217 1.83 8.02 10.48
CA GLY A 217 0.74 8.96 10.71
C GLY A 217 1.08 10.37 10.24
N PRO A 218 0.10 11.26 10.18
CA PRO A 218 0.31 12.67 9.85
C PRO A 218 1.40 13.29 10.74
N PHE A 219 2.31 14.04 10.10
CA PHE A 219 3.45 14.74 10.72
C PHE A 219 4.49 13.85 11.42
N CYS A 220 4.43 12.53 11.31
CA CYS A 220 5.50 11.66 11.76
C CYS A 220 6.78 11.97 10.96
N PRO A 221 7.88 12.43 11.60
CA PRO A 221 9.15 12.60 10.92
C PRO A 221 9.65 11.26 10.37
N GLN A 222 10.00 11.22 9.08
CA GLN A 222 10.35 9.99 8.40
C GLN A 222 11.56 10.16 7.47
N TRP A 223 12.41 9.14 7.43
CA TRP A 223 13.55 9.05 6.55
C TRP A 223 13.91 7.59 6.30
N ALA A 224 14.43 7.28 5.12
CA ALA A 224 14.82 5.93 4.75
C ALA A 224 16.14 5.89 3.99
N CYS A 225 16.90 4.82 4.23
CA CYS A 225 18.08 4.44 3.48
C CYS A 225 18.02 2.95 3.15
N ALA A 226 18.20 2.60 1.88
CA ALA A 226 18.38 1.20 1.48
C ALA A 226 19.75 0.70 1.89
N TYR A 227 19.82 -0.53 2.41
CA TYR A 227 21.11 -1.18 2.69
C TYR A 227 21.13 -2.59 2.11
N GLY A 228 22.33 -3.09 1.88
CA GLY A 228 22.55 -4.37 1.20
C GLY A 228 23.28 -4.17 -0.13
N THR A 229 23.31 -5.22 -0.96
CA THR A 229 24.07 -5.25 -2.22
C THR A 229 23.18 -5.21 -3.47
N ALA A 230 21.87 -5.24 -3.29
CA ALA A 230 20.89 -5.14 -4.36
C ALA A 230 19.92 -3.98 -4.09
N ALA A 231 19.21 -3.54 -5.12
CA ALA A 231 18.18 -2.53 -4.99
C ALA A 231 17.08 -2.99 -4.02
N SER A 232 16.49 -2.05 -3.33
CA SER A 232 15.38 -2.28 -2.40
C SER A 232 14.13 -1.54 -2.88
N THR A 233 12.96 -2.21 -2.80
CA THR A 233 11.70 -1.66 -3.30
C THR A 233 10.60 -1.84 -2.28
N TYR A 234 9.76 -0.80 -2.10
CA TYR A 234 8.52 -0.91 -1.37
C TYR A 234 7.32 -0.35 -2.16
N LEU A 235 6.16 -0.94 -1.91
CA LEU A 235 4.87 -0.42 -2.36
C LEU A 235 4.41 0.63 -1.33
N LEU A 236 4.17 1.85 -1.77
CA LEU A 236 3.77 2.98 -0.94
C LEU A 236 2.35 3.41 -1.27
N TYR A 237 1.49 3.47 -0.27
CA TYR A 237 0.27 4.25 -0.24
C TYR A 237 0.55 5.58 0.46
N LYS A 238 -0.02 6.67 -0.06
CA LYS A 238 -0.14 7.96 0.65
C LYS A 238 -1.51 8.59 0.40
N ASP A 239 -2.06 9.28 1.39
CA ASP A 239 -3.23 10.12 1.18
C ASP A 239 -2.79 11.40 0.44
N TRP A 240 -3.33 11.59 -0.75
CA TRP A 240 -2.98 12.64 -1.68
C TRP A 240 -4.19 13.55 -1.89
N ASN A 241 -3.99 14.83 -2.25
CA ASN A 241 -5.07 15.80 -2.53
C ASN A 241 -6.16 15.87 -1.44
N ARG A 242 -5.85 15.49 -0.19
CA ARG A 242 -6.80 15.62 0.91
C ARG A 242 -6.91 17.08 1.36
N ASP A 243 -8.10 17.44 1.87
CA ASP A 243 -8.27 18.67 2.61
C ASP A 243 -7.46 18.59 3.92
N PRO A 244 -6.46 19.45 4.17
CA PRO A 244 -5.68 19.43 5.40
C PRO A 244 -6.50 19.80 6.64
N LEU A 245 -7.71 20.37 6.45
CA LEU A 245 -8.64 20.72 7.54
C LEU A 245 -9.66 19.61 7.84
N ALA A 246 -9.65 18.50 7.07
CA ALA A 246 -10.59 17.38 7.25
C ALA A 246 -10.07 16.30 8.20
#